data_6fe0e6c8a3766f9f69057f20bfab9f49
#
_entry.id   6fe0e6c8a3766f9f69057f20bfab9f49
#
_cell.length_a   1.000
_cell.length_b   1.000
_cell.length_c   1.000
_cell.angle_alpha   90.00
_cell.angle_beta   90.00
_cell.angle_gamma   90.00
#
_symmetry.space_group_name_H-M   'P 1'
#
loop_
_entity.id
_entity.type
_entity.pdbx_description
1 polymer ?
#
loop_
_entity_poly.entity_id
_entity_poly.type
_entity_poly.pdbx_seq_one_letter_code
_entity_poly.pdbx_strand_id
1 'polypeptide(L)' 'MSKKGQFMQSGTVKWFNGQKGFGFIQPDTGGNDVFVHISAVERAGMAPLQEGQKLGFEVERDERSGKMAAGKLQVA' A
#
# COMPACT_ATOMS: atom_id res chain seq x y z
N MET A 1 -9.57 1.50 22.64
CA MET A 1 -9.14 1.60 22.23
C MET A 1 -8.31 1.23 21.68
N SER A 2 -7.80 1.17 21.51
CA SER A 2 -7.08 1.12 21.04
C SER A 2 -6.44 0.57 20.42
N LYS A 3 -5.90 0.55 19.85
CA LYS A 3 -5.31 0.12 19.15
C LYS A 3 -4.26 -0.05 19.05
N LYS A 4 -3.85 -0.38 18.91
CA LYS A 4 -2.80 -0.48 18.93
C LYS A 4 -1.88 -0.57 18.01
N GLY A 5 -1.30 -0.12 17.82
CA GLY A 5 -0.13 -0.13 17.12
C GLY A 5 -0.24 0.15 15.69
N GLN A 6 -1.25 -0.23 15.08
CA GLN A 6 -1.39 0.00 13.66
C GLN A 6 -2.33 1.13 13.37
N PHE A 7 -1.95 1.97 12.42
CA PHE A 7 -2.80 3.05 11.99
C PHE A 7 -2.54 3.31 10.52
N MET A 8 -3.51 3.94 9.88
CA MET A 8 -3.41 4.25 8.48
C MET A 8 -2.39 5.31 8.21
N GLN A 9 -1.62 5.10 7.18
CA GLN A 9 -0.75 6.12 6.62
C GLN A 9 -1.33 6.58 5.29
N SER A 10 -0.94 7.77 4.88
CA SER A 10 -1.31 8.27 3.56
C SER A 10 -0.10 8.27 2.66
N GLY A 11 -0.33 8.08 1.38
CA GLY A 11 0.76 8.12 0.42
C GLY A 11 0.27 8.30 -0.98
N THR A 12 1.22 8.37 -1.90
CA THR A 12 0.95 8.54 -3.31
C THR A 12 1.58 7.39 -4.08
N VAL A 13 0.82 6.81 -4.99
CA VAL A 13 1.34 5.72 -5.82
C VAL A 13 2.42 6.27 -6.74
N LYS A 14 3.64 5.73 -6.63
CA LYS A 14 4.72 6.11 -7.52
C LYS A 14 4.51 5.49 -8.90
N TRP A 15 4.21 4.22 -8.91
CA TRP A 15 3.86 3.50 -10.12
C TRP A 15 3.24 2.17 -9.72
N PHE A 16 2.49 1.60 -10.64
CA PHE A 16 1.88 0.30 -10.41
C PHE A 16 1.77 -0.40 -11.74
N ASN A 17 2.18 -1.67 -11.78
CA ASN A 17 2.12 -2.48 -12.99
C ASN A 17 1.14 -3.61 -12.75
N GLY A 18 -0.05 -3.49 -13.36
CA GLY A 18 -1.10 -4.48 -13.17
C GLY A 18 -0.77 -5.84 -13.76
N GLN A 19 0.05 -5.86 -14.78
CA GLN A 19 0.43 -7.13 -15.38
C GLN A 19 1.40 -7.91 -14.51
N LYS A 20 2.35 -7.21 -13.92
CA LYS A 20 3.28 -7.85 -13.00
C LYS A 20 2.67 -8.01 -11.61
N GLY A 21 1.66 -7.24 -11.31
CA GLY A 21 0.92 -7.40 -10.07
C GLY A 21 1.52 -6.70 -8.87
N PHE A 22 2.27 -5.63 -9.06
CA PHE A 22 2.81 -4.90 -7.92
C PHE A 22 3.19 -3.47 -8.28
N GLY A 23 3.46 -2.68 -7.27
CA GLY A 23 3.89 -1.31 -7.45
C GLY A 23 4.45 -0.78 -6.14
N PHE A 24 4.62 0.52 -6.09
CA PHE A 24 5.20 1.18 -4.91
C PHE A 24 4.42 2.44 -4.58
N ILE A 25 4.31 2.69 -3.28
CA ILE A 25 3.63 3.87 -2.74
C ILE A 25 4.68 4.68 -1.99
N GLN A 26 4.70 5.98 -2.24
CA GLN A 26 5.55 6.87 -1.47
C GLN A 26 4.76 7.44 -0.32
N PRO A 27 5.14 7.14 0.94
CA PRO A 27 4.43 7.68 2.09
C PRO A 27 4.53 9.21 2.14
N ASP A 28 3.44 9.85 2.57
CA ASP A 28 3.46 11.31 2.70
C ASP A 28 4.46 11.78 3.74
N THR A 29 4.74 10.95 4.71
CA THR A 29 5.72 11.28 5.74
C THR A 29 7.16 11.19 5.26
N GLY A 30 7.34 10.70 4.03
CA GLY A 30 8.68 10.51 3.48
C GLY A 30 9.20 9.12 3.79
N GLY A 31 10.50 8.93 3.59
CA GLY A 31 11.10 7.64 3.85
C GLY A 31 11.06 6.75 2.62
N ASN A 32 11.24 5.46 2.86
CA ASN A 32 11.33 4.49 1.78
C ASN A 32 9.97 4.20 1.19
N ASP A 33 9.97 3.90 -0.11
CA ASP A 33 8.75 3.49 -0.77
C ASP A 33 8.24 2.18 -0.17
N VAL A 34 6.93 2.03 -0.18
CA VAL A 34 6.27 0.84 0.36
C VAL A 34 5.77 -0.01 -0.78
N PHE A 35 6.15 -1.26 -0.77
CA PHE A 35 5.72 -2.23 -1.78
C PHE A 35 4.22 -2.49 -1.63
N VAL A 36 3.51 -2.61 -2.77
CA VAL A 36 2.10 -3.00 -2.75
C VAL A 36 1.89 -4.07 -3.80
N HIS A 37 1.27 -5.18 -3.39
CA HIS A 37 0.96 -6.28 -4.29
C HIS A 37 -0.50 -6.17 -4.74
N ILE A 38 -0.78 -6.67 -5.94
CA ILE A 38 -2.13 -6.58 -6.49
C ILE A 38 -3.15 -7.29 -5.61
N SER A 39 -2.74 -8.30 -4.87
CA SER A 39 -3.66 -8.98 -3.97
C SER A 39 -4.22 -8.04 -2.92
N ALA A 40 -3.42 -7.07 -2.47
CA ALA A 40 -3.90 -6.09 -1.50
C ALA A 40 -4.94 -5.17 -2.13
N VAL A 41 -4.73 -4.82 -3.39
CA VAL A 41 -5.69 -3.99 -4.12
C VAL A 41 -7.01 -4.73 -4.28
N GLU A 42 -6.93 -6.00 -4.67
CA GLU A 42 -8.13 -6.81 -4.85
C GLU A 42 -8.86 -7.02 -3.54
N ARG A 43 -8.11 -7.26 -2.48
CA ARG A 43 -8.71 -7.48 -1.16
C ARG A 43 -9.45 -6.23 -0.68
N ALA A 44 -8.95 -5.06 -1.06
CA ALA A 44 -9.60 -3.80 -0.71
C ALA A 44 -10.79 -3.48 -1.60
N GLY A 45 -10.99 -4.25 -2.66
CA GLY A 45 -12.07 -4.00 -3.61
C GLY A 45 -11.83 -2.78 -4.46
N MET A 46 -10.59 -2.40 -4.66
CA MET A 46 -10.25 -1.20 -5.42
C MET A 46 -9.89 -1.55 -6.84
N ALA A 47 -10.05 -0.58 -7.73
CA ALA A 47 -9.57 -0.70 -9.09
C ALA A 47 -8.03 -0.68 -9.10
N PRO A 48 -7.40 -1.13 -10.18
CA PRO A 48 -5.95 -1.07 -10.26
C PRO A 48 -5.44 0.34 -10.00
N LEU A 49 -4.34 0.41 -9.27
CA LEU A 49 -3.79 1.69 -8.85
C LEU A 49 -3.16 2.40 -10.04
N GLN A 50 -3.16 3.73 -9.97
CA GLN A 50 -2.57 4.55 -11.01
C GLN A 50 -1.51 5.45 -10.42
N GLU A 51 -0.55 5.81 -11.25
CA GLU A 51 0.52 6.70 -10.85
C GLU A 51 -0.08 8.02 -10.38
N GLY A 52 0.39 8.49 -9.23
CA GLY A 52 -0.08 9.74 -8.67
C GLY A 52 -1.34 9.63 -7.83
N GLN A 53 -1.90 8.44 -7.74
CA GLN A 53 -3.13 8.24 -6.97
C GLN A 53 -2.83 8.32 -5.47
N LYS A 54 -3.69 9.05 -4.77
CA LYS A 54 -3.59 9.13 -3.30
C LYS A 54 -4.40 8.03 -2.67
N LEU A 55 -3.85 7.46 -1.61
CA LEU A 55 -4.58 6.44 -0.86
C LEU A 55 -4.05 6.31 0.54
N GLY A 56 -4.85 5.68 1.38
CA GLY A 56 -4.42 5.30 2.72
C GLY A 56 -4.04 3.83 2.74
N PHE A 57 -3.16 3.48 3.65
CA PHE A 57 -2.74 2.09 3.75
C PHE A 57 -2.12 1.82 5.11
N GLU A 58 -2.06 0.54 5.47
CA GLU A 58 -1.33 0.10 6.63
C GLU A 58 -0.13 -0.70 6.15
N VAL A 59 0.99 -0.53 6.83
CA VAL A 59 2.20 -1.28 6.49
C VAL A 59 2.17 -2.59 7.25
N GLU A 60 2.29 -3.69 6.52
CA GLU A 60 2.29 -5.02 7.08
C GLU A 60 3.52 -5.75 6.62
N ARG A 61 3.91 -6.74 7.39
CA ARG A 61 5.05 -7.57 7.03
C ARG A 61 4.59 -8.70 6.12
N ASP A 62 5.24 -8.82 4.99
CA ASP A 62 4.99 -9.92 4.07
C ASP A 62 5.79 -11.13 4.56
N GLU A 63 5.09 -12.16 5.00
CA GLU A 63 5.73 -13.31 5.57
C GLU A 63 6.60 -14.07 4.57
N ARG A 64 6.25 -13.98 3.30
CA ARG A 64 7.02 -14.70 2.29
C ARG A 64 8.39 -14.10 2.09
N SER A 65 8.46 -12.79 1.97
CA SER A 65 9.72 -12.13 1.68
C SER A 65 10.33 -11.47 2.89
N GLY A 66 9.58 -11.33 3.98
CA GLY A 66 10.03 -10.63 5.15
C GLY A 66 10.08 -9.14 4.98
N LYS A 67 9.55 -8.63 3.90
CA LYS A 67 9.58 -7.20 3.62
C LYS A 67 8.29 -6.54 4.02
N MET A 68 8.36 -5.25 4.27
CA MET A 68 7.17 -4.48 4.58
C MET A 68 6.41 -4.18 3.31
N ALA A 69 5.08 -4.26 3.40
CA ALA A 69 4.22 -4.05 2.25
C ALA A 69 2.95 -3.34 2.70
N ALA A 70 2.34 -2.63 1.75
CA ALA A 70 1.05 -2.00 2.02
C ALA A 70 -0.02 -3.07 2.08
N GLY A 71 -0.80 -3.03 3.14
CA GLY A 71 -1.91 -3.96 3.33
C GLY A 71 -3.22 -3.27 3.08
N LYS A 72 -3.99 -3.04 4.07
CA LYS A 72 -5.36 -2.54 4.02
C LYS A 72 -5.44 -1.20 3.32
N LEU A 73 -5.69 -1.22 2.02
CA LEU A 73 -5.74 -0.01 1.22
C LEU A 73 -7.11 0.65 1.34
N GLN A 74 -7.11 1.98 1.30
CA GLN A 74 -8.33 2.76 1.30
C GLN A 74 -8.16 3.95 0.37
N VAL A 75 -9.27 4.41 -0.20
CA VAL A 75 -9.27 5.65 -0.96
C VAL A 75 -9.01 6.79 0.01
N ALA A 76 -8.08 7.65 -0.35
CA ALA A 76 -7.72 8.77 0.53
C ALA A 76 -8.75 9.92 0.44
#